data_ac75772225c0b9b7188dbcab3b1b5c53
#
_entry.id   ac75772225c0b9b7188dbcab3b1b5c53
#
_cell.length_a   1.000
_cell.length_b   1.000
_cell.length_c   1.000
_cell.angle_alpha   90.00
_cell.angle_beta   90.00
_cell.angle_gamma   90.00
#
_symmetry.space_group_name_H-M   'P 1'
#
loop_
_entity.id
_entity.type
_entity.pdbx_description
1 polymer ?
#
loop_
_entity_poly.entity_id
_entity_poly.type
_entity_poly.pdbx_seq_one_letter_code
_entity_poly.pdbx_strand_id
1 'polypeptide(L)'
;MPKRCGWVKMNNPLYVAYHDEEWGQPLHDDQALFELLCMETYQAGLSWETVLNKRQAFREAFHGYQIQAVAEMTDSELEALMDNSAIIRNRAKIFATRTNAQAFLQVQADYGSFDAYLWSFVEGKTIVNDVASYAQAPARTALSETLSKDLKKRGFKFTGPVAVLSFLQAAGLVDDHENDCEWKSGNK
;
A
#
# COMPACT_ATOMS: atom_id res chain seq x y z
N MET A 1 5.56 -26.90 -9.67
CA MET A 1 5.72 -25.62 -8.94
C MET A 1 4.41 -24.88 -8.96
N PRO A 2 4.01 -24.27 -7.86
CA PRO A 2 2.77 -23.50 -7.84
C PRO A 2 2.84 -22.33 -8.84
N LYS A 3 1.75 -22.09 -9.54
CA LYS A 3 1.68 -21.02 -10.53
C LYS A 3 1.36 -19.69 -9.88
N ARG A 4 2.23 -18.72 -10.07
CA ARG A 4 2.11 -17.33 -9.56
C ARG A 4 1.79 -16.36 -10.69
N CYS A 5 1.40 -15.16 -10.32
CA CYS A 5 1.24 -14.08 -11.29
C CYS A 5 2.57 -13.76 -12.00
N GLY A 6 2.49 -13.41 -13.27
CA GLY A 6 3.66 -13.19 -14.12
C GLY A 6 4.59 -12.05 -13.68
N TRP A 7 4.11 -11.14 -12.82
CA TRP A 7 4.91 -10.01 -12.32
C TRP A 7 5.85 -10.40 -11.17
N VAL A 8 5.71 -11.59 -10.57
CA VAL A 8 6.53 -12.02 -9.43
C VAL A 8 7.96 -12.30 -9.86
N LYS A 9 8.92 -11.66 -9.22
CA LYS A 9 10.33 -11.91 -9.44
C LYS A 9 10.80 -13.10 -8.61
N MET A 10 10.89 -14.25 -9.26
CA MET A 10 11.18 -15.55 -8.63
C MET A 10 12.57 -15.63 -8.01
N ASN A 11 13.51 -14.77 -8.41
CA ASN A 11 14.86 -14.69 -7.86
C ASN A 11 14.95 -13.81 -6.58
N ASN A 12 13.83 -13.23 -6.15
CA ASN A 12 13.78 -12.41 -4.94
C ASN A 12 12.82 -13.05 -3.92
N PRO A 13 13.32 -13.69 -2.84
CA PRO A 13 12.49 -14.35 -1.84
C PRO A 13 11.48 -13.41 -1.15
N LEU A 14 11.84 -12.14 -0.94
CA LEU A 14 10.93 -11.14 -0.36
C LEU A 14 9.74 -10.86 -1.30
N TYR A 15 10.01 -10.84 -2.61
CA TYR A 15 8.97 -10.62 -3.62
C TYR A 15 8.00 -11.80 -3.68
N VAL A 16 8.53 -13.02 -3.63
CA VAL A 16 7.72 -14.24 -3.62
C VAL A 16 6.86 -14.31 -2.36
N ALA A 17 7.44 -14.06 -1.19
CA ALA A 17 6.71 -14.05 0.08
C ALA A 17 5.61 -12.97 0.09
N TYR A 18 5.90 -11.78 -0.42
CA TYR A 18 4.91 -10.72 -0.54
C TYR A 18 3.70 -11.14 -1.38
N HIS A 19 3.93 -11.75 -2.55
CA HIS A 19 2.85 -12.27 -3.40
C HIS A 19 2.05 -13.38 -2.70
N ASP A 20 2.74 -14.33 -2.08
CA ASP A 20 2.11 -15.54 -1.56
C ASP A 20 1.37 -15.31 -0.23
N GLU A 21 1.86 -14.39 0.58
CA GLU A 21 1.41 -14.22 1.97
C GLU A 21 0.62 -12.92 2.20
N GLU A 22 0.82 -11.89 1.37
CA GLU A 22 0.23 -10.57 1.61
C GLU A 22 -0.68 -10.10 0.48
N TRP A 23 -0.17 -10.05 -0.73
CA TRP A 23 -0.86 -9.40 -1.86
C TRP A 23 -2.19 -10.07 -2.17
N GLY A 24 -3.26 -9.26 -2.20
CA GLY A 24 -4.61 -9.75 -2.49
C GLY A 24 -5.29 -10.46 -1.31
N GLN A 25 -4.65 -10.54 -0.14
CA GLN A 25 -5.29 -11.05 1.07
C GLN A 25 -6.04 -9.91 1.78
N PRO A 26 -7.33 -10.10 2.16
CA PRO A 26 -8.08 -9.07 2.87
C PRO A 26 -7.39 -8.63 4.15
N LEU A 27 -7.06 -7.34 4.24
CA LEU A 27 -6.34 -6.75 5.37
C LEU A 27 -7.26 -5.78 6.11
N HIS A 28 -7.39 -5.97 7.43
CA HIS A 28 -8.28 -5.20 8.29
C HIS A 28 -7.55 -4.53 9.47
N ASP A 29 -6.26 -4.73 9.63
CA ASP A 29 -5.47 -4.09 10.68
C ASP A 29 -5.01 -2.69 10.25
N ASP A 30 -5.37 -1.67 11.02
CA ASP A 30 -5.08 -0.27 10.67
C ASP A 30 -3.59 0.03 10.54
N GLN A 31 -2.75 -0.50 11.42
CA GLN A 31 -1.31 -0.26 11.34
C GLN A 31 -0.69 -0.90 10.10
N ALA A 32 -1.11 -2.12 9.76
CA ALA A 32 -0.67 -2.79 8.55
C ALA A 32 -1.20 -2.08 7.28
N LEU A 33 -2.43 -1.58 7.32
CA LEU A 33 -2.99 -0.76 6.24
C LEU A 33 -2.19 0.53 6.05
N PHE A 34 -1.81 1.19 7.15
CA PHE A 34 -0.98 2.40 7.09
C PHE A 34 0.40 2.12 6.48
N GLU A 35 1.07 1.04 6.90
CA GLU A 35 2.35 0.63 6.31
C GLU A 35 2.25 0.40 4.80
N LEU A 36 1.25 -0.38 4.36
CA LEU A 36 1.04 -0.62 2.93
C LEU A 36 0.77 0.67 2.15
N LEU A 37 -0.08 1.54 2.67
CA LEU A 37 -0.37 2.82 2.04
C LEU A 37 0.92 3.65 1.89
N CYS A 38 1.74 3.74 2.93
CA CYS A 38 3.02 4.45 2.87
C CYS A 38 3.95 3.85 1.81
N MET A 39 4.08 2.53 1.76
CA MET A 39 4.91 1.84 0.77
C MET A 39 4.48 2.17 -0.66
N GLU A 40 3.18 2.21 -0.93
CA GLU A 40 2.64 2.59 -2.25
C GLU A 40 2.96 4.05 -2.59
N THR A 41 2.96 4.95 -1.60
CA THR A 41 3.34 6.35 -1.83
C THR A 41 4.82 6.51 -2.18
N TYR A 42 5.69 5.57 -1.77
CA TYR A 42 7.12 5.62 -2.09
C TYR A 42 7.43 5.15 -3.50
N GLN A 43 6.55 4.36 -4.11
CA GLN A 43 6.80 3.70 -5.40
C GLN A 43 6.87 4.67 -6.59
N ALA A 44 6.27 5.85 -6.53
CA ALA A 44 6.23 6.78 -7.66
C ALA A 44 7.64 7.00 -8.26
N GLY A 45 7.82 6.61 -9.52
CA GLY A 45 9.10 6.67 -10.23
C GLY A 45 10.08 5.55 -9.92
N LEU A 46 9.69 4.54 -9.15
CA LEU A 46 10.53 3.42 -8.69
C LEU A 46 9.86 2.07 -8.97
N SER A 47 10.67 1.00 -8.98
CA SER A 47 10.13 -0.36 -9.01
C SER A 47 9.61 -0.76 -7.63
N TRP A 48 8.57 -1.63 -7.62
CA TRP A 48 8.08 -2.20 -6.38
C TRP A 48 9.16 -3.00 -5.63
N GLU A 49 10.02 -3.69 -6.35
CA GLU A 49 11.14 -4.42 -5.76
C GLU A 49 12.07 -3.52 -4.96
N THR A 50 12.34 -2.32 -5.45
CA THR A 50 13.17 -1.32 -4.73
C THR A 50 12.51 -0.94 -3.41
N VAL A 51 11.20 -0.67 -3.41
CA VAL A 51 10.46 -0.33 -2.19
C VAL A 51 10.42 -1.51 -1.23
N LEU A 52 10.09 -2.69 -1.73
CA LEU A 52 9.95 -3.91 -0.94
C LEU A 52 11.29 -4.31 -0.27
N ASN A 53 12.40 -4.22 -0.99
CA ASN A 53 13.72 -4.52 -0.44
C ASN A 53 14.15 -3.54 0.67
N LYS A 54 13.57 -2.34 0.71
CA LYS A 54 13.85 -1.32 1.72
C LYS A 54 12.83 -1.30 2.87
N ARG A 55 11.86 -2.22 2.84
CA ARG A 55 10.75 -2.24 3.80
C ARG A 55 11.21 -2.22 5.25
N GLN A 56 12.17 -3.07 5.62
CA GLN A 56 12.67 -3.14 7.00
C GLN A 56 13.34 -1.83 7.42
N ALA A 57 14.13 -1.21 6.55
CA ALA A 57 14.76 0.07 6.81
C ALA A 57 13.72 1.19 7.00
N PHE A 58 12.65 1.18 6.22
CA PHE A 58 11.53 2.12 6.40
C PHE A 58 10.81 1.89 7.73
N ARG A 59 10.58 0.64 8.13
CA ARG A 59 9.98 0.32 9.43
C ARG A 59 10.81 0.91 10.57
N GLU A 60 12.11 0.76 10.53
CA GLU A 60 13.02 1.30 11.53
C GLU A 60 13.01 2.85 11.52
N ALA A 61 12.98 3.45 10.33
CA ALA A 61 12.98 4.91 10.19
C ALA A 61 11.67 5.55 10.70
N PHE A 62 10.54 4.87 10.57
CA PHE A 62 9.21 5.40 10.88
C PHE A 62 8.55 4.70 12.08
N HIS A 63 9.33 4.39 13.13
CA HIS A 63 8.82 3.87 14.41
C HIS A 63 7.94 2.62 14.27
N GLY A 64 8.28 1.70 13.36
CA GLY A 64 7.49 0.50 13.08
C GLY A 64 6.11 0.80 12.49
N TYR A 65 5.93 1.98 11.92
CA TYR A 65 4.64 2.49 11.41
C TYR A 65 3.54 2.57 12.49
N GLN A 66 3.93 2.82 13.73
CA GLN A 66 2.98 3.23 14.76
C GLN A 66 2.42 4.60 14.37
N ILE A 67 1.15 4.65 14.06
CA ILE A 67 0.51 5.80 13.38
C ILE A 67 0.68 7.08 14.19
N GLN A 68 0.39 7.02 15.50
CA GLN A 68 0.55 8.17 16.39
C GLN A 68 2.00 8.66 16.45
N ALA A 69 2.95 7.74 16.59
CA ALA A 69 4.37 8.09 16.65
C ALA A 69 4.85 8.76 15.36
N VAL A 70 4.41 8.26 14.20
CA VAL A 70 4.74 8.87 12.91
C VAL A 70 4.10 10.26 12.76
N ALA A 71 2.85 10.40 13.18
CA ALA A 71 2.14 11.69 13.14
C ALA A 71 2.80 12.77 14.00
N GLU A 72 3.50 12.38 15.06
CA GLU A 72 4.18 13.27 16.01
C GLU A 72 5.66 13.49 15.70
N MET A 73 6.21 12.89 14.64
CA MET A 73 7.61 13.10 14.25
C MET A 73 7.89 14.59 13.99
N THR A 74 9.02 15.06 14.50
CA THR A 74 9.44 16.46 14.34
C THR A 74 10.08 16.69 12.96
N ASP A 75 10.15 17.95 12.52
CA ASP A 75 10.87 18.30 11.30
C ASP A 75 12.33 17.88 11.37
N SER A 76 12.97 17.99 12.54
CA SER A 76 14.35 17.56 12.75
C SER A 76 14.52 16.06 12.55
N GLU A 77 13.62 15.25 13.08
CA GLU A 77 13.65 13.79 12.87
C GLU A 77 13.50 13.44 11.39
N LEU A 78 12.56 14.08 10.69
CA LEU A 78 12.32 13.84 9.26
C LEU A 78 13.51 14.29 8.41
N GLU A 79 14.09 15.46 8.70
CA GLU A 79 15.29 15.93 7.99
C GLU A 79 16.48 14.99 8.20
N ALA A 80 16.65 14.42 9.40
CA ALA A 80 17.70 13.44 9.68
C ALA A 80 17.59 12.19 8.81
N LEU A 81 16.37 11.81 8.39
CA LEU A 81 16.16 10.66 7.49
C LEU A 81 16.75 10.88 6.09
N MET A 82 17.02 12.13 5.68
CA MET A 82 17.70 12.41 4.41
C MET A 82 19.15 11.90 4.38
N ASP A 83 19.73 11.62 5.54
CA ASP A 83 21.07 11.04 5.68
C ASP A 83 21.04 9.50 5.77
N ASN A 84 19.86 8.89 5.83
CA ASN A 84 19.70 7.46 5.91
C ASN A 84 19.75 6.82 4.52
N SER A 85 20.92 6.26 4.16
CA SER A 85 21.13 5.64 2.84
C SER A 85 20.35 4.32 2.64
N ALA A 86 19.80 3.74 3.70
CA ALA A 86 19.03 2.49 3.63
C ALA A 86 17.60 2.68 3.10
N ILE A 87 17.08 3.90 3.15
CA ILE A 87 15.76 4.25 2.64
C ILE A 87 15.84 5.08 1.36
N ILE A 88 14.69 5.30 0.71
CA ILE A 88 14.58 6.22 -0.42
C ILE A 88 14.61 7.64 0.12
N ARG A 89 15.67 8.38 -0.18
CA ARG A 89 15.91 9.74 0.31
C ARG A 89 15.23 10.77 -0.56
N ASN A 90 13.91 10.79 -0.52
CA ASN A 90 13.07 11.78 -1.17
C ASN A 90 12.36 12.61 -0.09
N ARG A 91 12.76 13.87 0.05
CA ARG A 91 12.24 14.74 1.11
C ARG A 91 10.72 14.87 1.08
N ALA A 92 10.13 15.03 -0.09
CA ALA A 92 8.68 15.16 -0.22
C ALA A 92 7.95 13.90 0.26
N LYS A 93 8.45 12.71 -0.09
CA LYS A 93 7.87 11.42 0.35
C LYS A 93 8.05 11.19 1.85
N ILE A 94 9.22 11.55 2.40
CA ILE A 94 9.50 11.44 3.84
C ILE A 94 8.53 12.32 4.65
N PHE A 95 8.40 13.58 4.29
CA PHE A 95 7.47 14.50 4.97
C PHE A 95 6.00 14.12 4.75
N ALA A 96 5.66 13.60 3.57
CA ALA A 96 4.32 13.10 3.29
C ALA A 96 3.93 11.93 4.19
N THR A 97 4.86 11.10 4.63
CA THR A 97 4.59 9.98 5.55
C THR A 97 3.99 10.49 6.86
N ARG A 98 4.53 11.56 7.43
CA ARG A 98 3.95 12.23 8.61
C ARG A 98 2.58 12.83 8.30
N THR A 99 2.45 13.55 7.20
CA THR A 99 1.18 14.16 6.77
C THR A 99 0.10 13.07 6.62
N ASN A 100 0.46 11.94 6.00
CA ASN A 100 -0.45 10.81 5.83
C ASN A 100 -0.84 10.16 7.16
N ALA A 101 0.09 10.09 8.12
CA ALA A 101 -0.23 9.61 9.46
C ALA A 101 -1.26 10.51 10.15
N GLN A 102 -1.10 11.82 10.06
CA GLN A 102 -2.04 12.80 10.61
C GLN A 102 -3.42 12.68 9.97
N ALA A 103 -3.48 12.56 8.64
CA ALA A 103 -4.73 12.34 7.91
C ALA A 103 -5.37 10.98 8.27
N PHE A 104 -4.56 9.95 8.46
CA PHE A 104 -5.01 8.62 8.87
C PHE A 104 -5.67 8.64 10.25
N LEU A 105 -5.07 9.34 11.22
CA LEU A 105 -5.67 9.55 12.54
C LEU A 105 -7.01 10.25 12.47
N GLN A 106 -7.16 11.23 11.58
CA GLN A 106 -8.44 11.92 11.39
C GLN A 106 -9.52 11.00 10.83
N VAL A 107 -9.16 10.13 9.90
CA VAL A 107 -10.09 9.09 9.37
C VAL A 107 -10.52 8.14 10.50
N GLN A 108 -9.60 7.72 11.35
CA GLN A 108 -9.93 6.89 12.51
C GLN A 108 -10.91 7.59 13.45
N ALA A 109 -10.72 8.89 13.70
CA ALA A 109 -11.63 9.68 14.52
C ALA A 109 -13.03 9.79 13.91
N ASP A 110 -13.11 9.95 12.58
CA ASP A 110 -14.37 10.15 11.87
C ASP A 110 -15.17 8.85 11.68
N TYR A 111 -14.48 7.71 11.50
CA TYR A 111 -15.11 6.42 11.13
C TYR A 111 -14.94 5.32 12.18
N GLY A 112 -14.22 5.58 13.26
CA GLY A 112 -13.88 4.58 14.27
C GLY A 112 -12.62 3.76 13.95
N SER A 113 -12.33 3.52 12.67
CA SER A 113 -11.11 2.92 12.16
C SER A 113 -10.91 3.28 10.69
N PHE A 114 -9.67 3.19 10.23
CA PHE A 114 -9.39 3.29 8.80
C PHE A 114 -9.94 2.08 8.05
N ASP A 115 -9.89 0.91 8.65
CA ASP A 115 -10.49 -0.32 8.14
C ASP A 115 -11.98 -0.10 7.78
N ALA A 116 -12.78 0.42 8.70
CA ALA A 116 -14.19 0.69 8.44
C ALA A 116 -14.40 1.68 7.28
N TYR A 117 -13.60 2.74 7.23
CA TYR A 117 -13.63 3.71 6.14
C TYR A 117 -13.29 3.07 4.80
N LEU A 118 -12.16 2.38 4.73
CA LEU A 118 -11.63 1.80 3.49
C LEU A 118 -12.58 0.74 2.92
N TRP A 119 -13.00 -0.21 3.73
CA TRP A 119 -13.85 -1.31 3.28
C TRP A 119 -15.28 -0.89 2.94
N SER A 120 -15.73 0.29 3.38
CA SER A 120 -17.02 0.85 2.98
C SER A 120 -17.11 1.08 1.46
N PHE A 121 -15.99 1.34 0.79
CA PHE A 121 -15.94 1.56 -0.66
C PHE A 121 -16.26 0.30 -1.48
N VAL A 122 -16.18 -0.88 -0.87
CA VAL A 122 -16.50 -2.17 -1.50
C VAL A 122 -17.59 -2.96 -0.73
N GLU A 123 -18.34 -2.26 0.12
CA GLU A 123 -19.42 -2.87 0.93
C GLU A 123 -18.93 -4.06 1.77
N GLY A 124 -17.69 -4.00 2.25
CA GLY A 124 -17.06 -5.04 3.07
C GLY A 124 -16.67 -6.31 2.32
N LYS A 125 -16.73 -6.33 0.99
CA LYS A 125 -16.49 -7.53 0.18
C LYS A 125 -15.41 -7.31 -0.86
N THR A 126 -14.47 -8.25 -0.94
CA THR A 126 -13.44 -8.23 -1.98
C THR A 126 -14.06 -8.34 -3.37
N ILE A 127 -13.65 -7.45 -4.26
CA ILE A 127 -13.99 -7.50 -5.68
C ILE A 127 -12.98 -8.43 -6.37
N VAL A 128 -13.46 -9.55 -6.92
CA VAL A 128 -12.62 -10.50 -7.66
C VAL A 128 -12.76 -10.21 -9.15
N ASN A 129 -11.66 -9.79 -9.80
CA ASN A 129 -11.66 -9.47 -11.22
C ASN A 129 -11.17 -10.64 -12.08
N ASP A 130 -11.63 -10.64 -13.33
CA ASP A 130 -11.12 -11.53 -14.38
C ASP A 130 -9.85 -10.93 -14.96
N VAL A 131 -8.70 -11.55 -14.69
CA VAL A 131 -7.37 -11.08 -15.09
C VAL A 131 -6.64 -12.19 -15.84
N ALA A 132 -6.66 -12.11 -17.16
CA ALA A 132 -5.92 -13.06 -18.00
C ALA A 132 -4.40 -12.82 -17.89
N SER A 133 -3.98 -11.55 -17.86
CA SER A 133 -2.61 -11.12 -17.67
C SER A 133 -2.58 -9.78 -16.94
N TYR A 134 -1.82 -9.71 -15.86
CA TYR A 134 -1.67 -8.47 -15.08
C TYR A 134 -1.07 -7.33 -15.90
N ALA A 135 -0.18 -7.65 -16.84
CA ALA A 135 0.42 -6.66 -17.73
C ALA A 135 -0.61 -5.91 -18.60
N GLN A 136 -1.77 -6.53 -18.84
CA GLN A 136 -2.88 -5.95 -19.62
C GLN A 136 -3.98 -5.36 -18.73
N ALA A 137 -3.88 -5.51 -17.40
CA ALA A 137 -4.83 -4.96 -16.46
C ALA A 137 -4.74 -3.42 -16.44
N PRO A 138 -5.87 -2.71 -16.20
CA PRO A 138 -5.83 -1.26 -16.14
C PRO A 138 -4.98 -0.77 -14.96
N ALA A 139 -4.24 0.33 -15.15
CA ALA A 139 -3.42 0.94 -14.11
C ALA A 139 -4.26 1.72 -13.08
N ARG A 140 -5.50 2.04 -13.41
CA ARG A 140 -6.46 2.75 -12.56
C ARG A 140 -7.89 2.32 -12.90
N THR A 141 -8.79 2.42 -11.94
CA THR A 141 -10.20 2.05 -12.08
C THR A 141 -11.10 3.17 -11.56
N ALA A 142 -12.40 3.10 -11.84
CA ALA A 142 -13.36 4.04 -11.27
C ALA A 142 -13.32 4.04 -9.73
N LEU A 143 -13.16 2.88 -9.11
CA LEU A 143 -13.01 2.75 -7.66
C LEU A 143 -11.76 3.46 -7.16
N SER A 144 -10.59 3.23 -7.78
CA SER A 144 -9.34 3.88 -7.38
C SER A 144 -9.38 5.39 -7.57
N GLU A 145 -10.05 5.87 -8.61
CA GLU A 145 -10.25 7.31 -8.84
C GLU A 145 -11.14 7.93 -7.76
N THR A 146 -12.22 7.26 -7.38
CA THR A 146 -13.12 7.72 -6.32
C THR A 146 -12.41 7.78 -4.98
N LEU A 147 -11.72 6.71 -4.59
CA LEU A 147 -10.95 6.68 -3.35
C LEU A 147 -9.80 7.69 -3.35
N SER A 148 -9.09 7.81 -4.47
CA SER A 148 -8.01 8.81 -4.62
C SER A 148 -8.51 10.24 -4.36
N LYS A 149 -9.65 10.60 -4.92
CA LYS A 149 -10.26 11.92 -4.71
C LYS A 149 -10.61 12.15 -3.24
N ASP A 150 -11.20 11.16 -2.60
CA ASP A 150 -11.57 11.27 -1.19
C ASP A 150 -10.34 11.36 -0.28
N LEU A 151 -9.33 10.54 -0.51
CA LEU A 151 -8.06 10.60 0.24
C LEU A 151 -7.38 11.97 0.08
N LYS A 152 -7.30 12.50 -1.13
CA LYS A 152 -6.73 13.83 -1.37
C LYS A 152 -7.50 14.93 -0.63
N LYS A 153 -8.82 14.86 -0.66
CA LYS A 153 -9.68 15.80 0.07
C LYS A 153 -9.42 15.75 1.58
N ARG A 154 -9.05 14.59 2.11
CA ARG A 154 -8.71 14.38 3.53
C ARG A 154 -7.28 14.74 3.88
N GLY A 155 -6.49 15.19 2.92
CA GLY A 155 -5.13 15.67 3.15
C GLY A 155 -4.02 14.64 2.90
N PHE A 156 -4.34 13.46 2.40
CA PHE A 156 -3.33 12.47 2.01
C PHE A 156 -2.50 12.96 0.82
N LYS A 157 -1.22 12.61 0.81
CA LYS A 157 -0.24 12.95 -0.23
C LYS A 157 0.23 11.70 -0.98
N PHE A 158 0.58 11.85 -2.24
CA PHE A 158 1.01 10.75 -3.11
C PHE A 158 -0.02 9.63 -3.25
N THR A 159 -1.29 9.97 -3.17
CA THR A 159 -2.42 9.04 -3.28
C THR A 159 -3.18 9.25 -4.59
N GLY A 160 -2.46 9.28 -5.71
CA GLY A 160 -3.05 9.28 -7.04
C GLY A 160 -3.77 7.96 -7.35
N PRO A 161 -4.61 7.92 -8.40
CA PRO A 161 -5.45 6.73 -8.67
C PRO A 161 -4.64 5.47 -9.01
N VAL A 162 -3.43 5.60 -9.55
CA VAL A 162 -2.55 4.45 -9.84
C VAL A 162 -2.00 3.86 -8.55
N ALA A 163 -1.47 4.69 -7.65
CA ALA A 163 -1.00 4.26 -6.34
C ALA A 163 -2.14 3.67 -5.50
N VAL A 164 -3.31 4.28 -5.55
CA VAL A 164 -4.50 3.81 -4.83
C VAL A 164 -4.97 2.46 -5.35
N LEU A 165 -4.96 2.21 -6.66
CA LEU A 165 -5.28 0.88 -7.18
C LEU A 165 -4.29 -0.16 -6.66
N SER A 166 -3.00 0.12 -6.70
CA SER A 166 -1.98 -0.78 -6.16
C SER A 166 -2.21 -1.08 -4.68
N PHE A 167 -2.61 -0.07 -3.92
CA PHE A 167 -2.98 -0.23 -2.51
C PHE A 167 -4.23 -1.11 -2.31
N LEU A 168 -5.27 -0.90 -3.11
CA LEU A 168 -6.49 -1.72 -3.07
C LEU A 168 -6.20 -3.19 -3.38
N GLN A 169 -5.33 -3.46 -4.35
CA GLN A 169 -4.87 -4.80 -4.70
C GLN A 169 -4.07 -5.43 -3.55
N ALA A 170 -3.11 -4.70 -3.00
CA ALA A 170 -2.26 -5.18 -1.93
C ALA A 170 -3.05 -5.50 -0.66
N ALA A 171 -4.01 -4.65 -0.29
CA ALA A 171 -4.87 -4.81 0.89
C ALA A 171 -6.03 -5.78 0.70
N GLY A 172 -6.18 -6.36 -0.49
CA GLY A 172 -7.19 -7.39 -0.77
C GLY A 172 -8.61 -6.89 -0.91
N LEU A 173 -8.83 -5.58 -1.08
CA LEU A 173 -10.14 -5.04 -1.46
C LEU A 173 -10.50 -5.44 -2.89
N VAL A 174 -9.48 -5.59 -3.72
CA VAL A 174 -9.56 -6.06 -5.09
C VAL A 174 -8.63 -7.25 -5.24
N ASP A 175 -9.12 -8.36 -5.74
CA ASP A 175 -8.33 -9.54 -6.09
C ASP A 175 -8.06 -9.53 -7.59
N ASP A 176 -6.89 -9.05 -7.97
CA ASP A 176 -6.39 -8.97 -9.34
C ASP A 176 -5.30 -10.02 -9.64
N HIS A 177 -5.26 -11.13 -8.88
CA HIS A 177 -4.44 -12.26 -9.29
C HIS A 177 -4.82 -12.73 -10.70
N GLU A 178 -3.84 -13.14 -11.46
CA GLU A 178 -4.10 -13.77 -12.78
C GLU A 178 -4.97 -15.01 -12.61
N ASN A 179 -5.82 -15.28 -13.59
CA ASN A 179 -6.86 -16.32 -13.48
C ASN A 179 -6.31 -17.71 -13.16
N ASP A 180 -5.11 -18.01 -13.60
CA ASP A 180 -4.43 -19.28 -13.37
C ASP A 180 -3.44 -19.27 -12.19
N CYS A 181 -3.38 -18.17 -11.45
CA CYS A 181 -2.59 -18.07 -10.23
C CYS A 181 -3.25 -18.87 -9.10
N GLU A 182 -2.47 -19.70 -8.41
CA GLU A 182 -2.99 -20.55 -7.33
C GLU A 182 -3.47 -19.75 -6.10
N TRP A 183 -3.05 -18.49 -5.97
CA TRP A 183 -3.47 -17.61 -4.88
C TRP A 183 -4.74 -16.81 -5.16
N LYS A 184 -5.27 -16.88 -6.38
CA LYS A 184 -6.54 -16.23 -6.71
C LYS A 184 -7.69 -16.82 -5.89
N SER A 185 -8.58 -15.97 -5.43
CA SER A 185 -9.81 -16.39 -4.74
C SER A 185 -10.60 -17.37 -5.60
N GLY A 186 -10.92 -18.52 -5.04
CA GLY A 186 -11.63 -19.59 -5.74
C GLY A 186 -10.73 -20.67 -6.38
N ASN A 187 -9.40 -20.46 -6.41
CA ASN A 187 -8.44 -21.47 -6.90
C ASN A 187 -7.81 -22.28 -5.76
N LYS A 188 -8.09 -21.94 -4.50
CA LYS A 188 -7.61 -22.64 -3.30
C LYS A 188 -8.54 -23.75 -2.89
#